data_5fb1e9352041085cebf5cebf88930adc
#
_entry.id   5fb1e9352041085cebf5cebf88930adc
#
_cell.length_a   1.000
_cell.length_b   1.000
_cell.length_c   1.000
_cell.angle_alpha   90.00
_cell.angle_beta   90.00
_cell.angle_gamma   90.00
#
_symmetry.space_group_name_H-M   'P 1'
#
loop_
_entity.id
_entity.type
_entity.pdbx_description
1 polymer ?
#
loop_
_entity_poly.entity_id
_entity_poly.type
_entity_poly.pdbx_seq_one_letter_code
_entity_poly.pdbx_strand_id
1 'polypeptide(L)'
;MNPAPPRSSTIRTIQPILAWSIGFAILLAVGWVDLITGYEIHLPALYFAPVALLAWNVGLRSGLAMVVFATITWFLADRGAGHPYASWYDGYLNALMEMLAYSVVAYSVARVRRELTIEKGLNAELSHALAEIKRLEGLLPICASCKRIRQEDNTWEQIEIFVTKRTDAKFTHGLCPECANALFPGISTEINVASQPSQSSPV
;
A
#
# COMPACT_ATOMS: atom_id res chain seq x y z
N MET A 1 25.27 6.56 -8.01
CA MET A 1 24.27 5.91 -8.86
C MET A 1 22.96 5.91 -8.08
N ASN A 2 21.98 6.69 -8.52
CA ASN A 2 20.68 6.75 -7.82
C ASN A 2 19.96 5.42 -8.06
N PRO A 3 19.59 4.64 -7.02
CA PRO A 3 18.82 3.43 -7.23
C PRO A 3 17.48 3.80 -7.86
N ALA A 4 17.10 3.09 -8.91
CA ALA A 4 15.80 3.25 -9.55
C ALA A 4 14.69 3.11 -8.49
N PRO A 5 13.66 3.95 -8.51
CA PRO A 5 12.55 3.85 -7.57
C PRO A 5 11.95 2.43 -7.66
N PRO A 6 11.58 1.83 -6.51
CA PRO A 6 10.98 0.51 -6.49
C PRO A 6 9.75 0.52 -7.40
N ARG A 7 9.69 -0.43 -8.34
CA ARG A 7 8.51 -0.63 -9.17
C ARG A 7 7.32 -0.83 -8.23
N SER A 8 6.44 0.17 -8.18
CA SER A 8 5.18 0.05 -7.47
C SER A 8 4.53 -1.26 -7.91
N SER A 9 4.28 -2.17 -6.98
CA SER A 9 3.51 -3.39 -7.22
C SER A 9 2.05 -2.99 -7.44
N THR A 10 1.80 -2.33 -8.58
CA THR A 10 0.45 -1.95 -9.01
C THR A 10 -0.36 -3.24 -9.10
N ILE A 11 -1.45 -3.32 -8.36
CA ILE A 11 -2.40 -4.42 -8.50
C ILE A 11 -2.73 -4.50 -9.98
N ARG A 12 -2.37 -5.62 -10.64
CA ARG A 12 -2.63 -5.82 -12.06
C ARG A 12 -4.13 -5.68 -12.28
N THR A 13 -4.55 -4.57 -12.85
CA THR A 13 -5.93 -4.32 -13.25
C THR A 13 -6.08 -4.67 -14.71
N ILE A 14 -7.17 -5.34 -15.04
CA ILE A 14 -7.57 -5.59 -16.42
C ILE A 14 -7.83 -4.21 -17.06
N GLN A 15 -7.52 -4.05 -18.35
CA GLN A 15 -7.86 -2.83 -19.06
C GLN A 15 -9.37 -2.54 -18.93
N PRO A 16 -9.79 -1.30 -18.71
CA PRO A 16 -11.18 -0.98 -18.42
C PRO A 16 -12.15 -1.46 -19.50
N ILE A 17 -11.78 -1.36 -20.76
CA ILE A 17 -12.60 -1.85 -21.89
C ILE A 17 -12.80 -3.37 -21.79
N LEU A 18 -11.74 -4.12 -21.52
CA LEU A 18 -11.80 -5.57 -21.37
C LEU A 18 -12.62 -5.97 -20.14
N ALA A 19 -12.49 -5.23 -19.04
CA ALA A 19 -13.26 -5.47 -17.82
C ALA A 19 -14.77 -5.29 -18.09
N TRP A 20 -15.16 -4.25 -18.83
CA TRP A 20 -16.53 -4.02 -19.24
C TRP A 20 -17.05 -5.13 -20.17
N SER A 21 -16.25 -5.54 -21.16
CA SER A 21 -16.64 -6.62 -22.10
C SER A 21 -16.86 -7.94 -21.36
N ILE A 22 -15.97 -8.32 -20.44
CA ILE A 22 -16.10 -9.52 -19.61
C ILE A 22 -17.31 -9.39 -18.68
N GLY A 23 -17.51 -8.22 -18.05
CA GLY A 23 -18.64 -7.97 -17.17
C GLY A 23 -19.98 -8.15 -17.88
N PHE A 24 -20.14 -7.57 -19.07
CA PHE A 24 -21.34 -7.76 -19.88
C PHE A 24 -21.52 -9.19 -20.37
N ALA A 25 -20.45 -9.88 -20.76
CA ALA A 25 -20.53 -11.28 -21.17
C ALA A 25 -21.03 -12.16 -20.01
N ILE A 26 -20.51 -11.97 -18.80
CA ILE A 26 -20.97 -12.68 -17.60
C ILE A 26 -22.43 -12.31 -17.31
N LEU A 27 -22.80 -11.03 -17.36
CA LEU A 27 -24.15 -10.56 -17.10
C LEU A 27 -25.17 -11.20 -18.03
N LEU A 28 -24.89 -11.24 -19.33
CA LEU A 28 -25.76 -11.85 -20.34
C LEU A 28 -25.85 -13.38 -20.14
N ALA A 29 -24.74 -14.03 -19.82
CA ALA A 29 -24.73 -15.46 -19.54
C ALA A 29 -25.58 -15.80 -18.30
N VAL A 30 -25.45 -15.02 -17.22
CA VAL A 30 -26.24 -15.20 -16.00
C VAL A 30 -27.73 -14.93 -16.29
N GLY A 31 -28.06 -13.83 -16.98
CA GLY A 31 -29.45 -13.54 -17.35
C GLY A 31 -30.09 -14.59 -18.25
N TRP A 32 -29.29 -15.18 -19.16
CA TRP A 32 -29.76 -16.29 -19.98
C TRP A 32 -30.03 -17.55 -19.15
N VAL A 33 -29.13 -17.91 -18.23
CA VAL A 33 -29.33 -19.05 -17.32
C VAL A 33 -30.57 -18.81 -16.45
N ASP A 34 -30.72 -17.63 -15.88
CA ASP A 34 -31.87 -17.27 -15.04
C ASP A 34 -33.20 -17.39 -15.79
N LEU A 35 -33.22 -16.96 -17.05
CA LEU A 35 -34.41 -17.07 -17.92
C LEU A 35 -34.82 -18.53 -18.21
N ILE A 36 -33.86 -19.44 -18.43
CA ILE A 36 -34.14 -20.86 -18.74
C ILE A 36 -34.39 -21.73 -17.52
N THR A 37 -33.84 -21.36 -16.35
CA THR A 37 -34.10 -22.07 -15.10
C THR A 37 -35.44 -21.72 -14.49
N GLY A 38 -36.04 -20.62 -14.92
CA GLY A 38 -37.32 -20.16 -14.44
C GLY A 38 -37.28 -19.63 -13.00
N TYR A 39 -38.43 -19.29 -12.47
CA TYR A 39 -38.56 -18.67 -11.15
C TYR A 39 -38.38 -19.65 -9.96
N GLU A 40 -38.32 -20.96 -10.20
CA GLU A 40 -38.15 -21.95 -9.12
C GLU A 40 -36.72 -21.96 -8.53
N ILE A 41 -35.71 -21.62 -9.33
CA ILE A 41 -34.32 -21.58 -8.90
C ILE A 41 -33.84 -20.13 -8.91
N HIS A 42 -33.92 -19.46 -7.76
CA HIS A 42 -33.42 -18.12 -7.62
C HIS A 42 -31.88 -18.07 -7.62
N LEU A 43 -31.29 -17.40 -8.62
CA LEU A 43 -29.83 -17.25 -8.77
C LEU A 43 -29.34 -15.78 -8.67
N PRO A 44 -29.92 -14.92 -7.79
CA PRO A 44 -29.52 -13.51 -7.71
C PRO A 44 -28.06 -13.33 -7.31
N ALA A 45 -27.49 -14.31 -6.58
CA ALA A 45 -26.08 -14.28 -6.17
C ALA A 45 -25.10 -14.29 -7.35
N LEU A 46 -25.46 -14.83 -8.51
CA LEU A 46 -24.59 -14.84 -9.68
C LEU A 46 -24.39 -13.44 -10.28
N TYR A 47 -25.38 -12.55 -10.11
CA TYR A 47 -25.27 -11.17 -10.56
C TYR A 47 -24.24 -10.34 -9.76
N PHE A 48 -23.79 -10.81 -8.59
CA PHE A 48 -22.69 -10.19 -7.87
C PHE A 48 -21.37 -10.27 -8.64
N ALA A 49 -21.16 -11.31 -9.46
CA ALA A 49 -19.91 -11.53 -10.16
C ALA A 49 -19.53 -10.39 -11.12
N PRO A 50 -20.38 -9.94 -12.07
CA PRO A 50 -20.08 -8.81 -12.96
C PRO A 50 -19.94 -7.50 -12.20
N VAL A 51 -20.75 -7.28 -11.15
CA VAL A 51 -20.67 -6.09 -10.30
C VAL A 51 -19.34 -6.03 -9.55
N ALA A 52 -18.96 -7.12 -8.89
CA ALA A 52 -17.68 -7.21 -8.16
C ALA A 52 -16.48 -7.08 -9.11
N LEU A 53 -16.54 -7.68 -10.29
CA LEU A 53 -15.47 -7.59 -11.29
C LEU A 53 -15.23 -6.12 -11.71
N LEU A 54 -16.26 -5.34 -11.99
CA LEU A 54 -16.11 -3.94 -12.37
C LEU A 54 -15.71 -3.06 -11.19
N ALA A 55 -16.30 -3.27 -10.00
CA ALA A 55 -15.95 -2.54 -8.80
C ALA A 55 -14.48 -2.75 -8.44
N TRP A 56 -13.96 -3.97 -8.63
CA TRP A 56 -12.55 -4.31 -8.38
C TRP A 56 -11.61 -3.74 -9.44
N ASN A 57 -11.87 -3.92 -10.73
CA ASN A 57 -10.91 -3.58 -11.79
C ASN A 57 -10.97 -2.10 -12.21
N VAL A 58 -12.14 -1.51 -12.26
CA VAL A 58 -12.35 -0.15 -12.76
C VAL A 58 -12.66 0.84 -11.63
N GLY A 59 -13.46 0.42 -10.65
CA GLY A 59 -13.75 1.22 -9.46
C GLY A 59 -15.26 1.37 -9.19
N LEU A 60 -15.58 2.09 -8.10
CA LEU A 60 -16.94 2.20 -7.57
C LEU A 60 -17.96 2.70 -8.60
N ARG A 61 -17.63 3.73 -9.37
CA ARG A 61 -18.56 4.30 -10.36
C ARG A 61 -18.99 3.28 -11.42
N SER A 62 -18.03 2.49 -11.91
CA SER A 62 -18.29 1.44 -12.88
C SER A 62 -19.01 0.24 -12.26
N GLY A 63 -18.70 -0.10 -11.00
CA GLY A 63 -19.45 -1.09 -10.23
C GLY A 63 -20.93 -0.69 -10.08
N LEU A 64 -21.20 0.56 -9.68
CA LEU A 64 -22.57 1.09 -9.56
C LEU A 64 -23.31 1.16 -10.90
N ALA A 65 -22.62 1.50 -11.99
CA ALA A 65 -23.23 1.43 -13.32
C ALA A 65 -23.62 -0.01 -13.67
N MET A 66 -22.77 -0.99 -13.35
CA MET A 66 -23.09 -2.41 -13.56
C MET A 66 -24.23 -2.88 -12.67
N VAL A 67 -24.42 -2.34 -11.47
CA VAL A 67 -25.58 -2.63 -10.60
C VAL A 67 -26.89 -2.33 -11.36
N VAL A 68 -26.97 -1.17 -12.03
CA VAL A 68 -28.16 -0.79 -12.80
C VAL A 68 -28.44 -1.81 -13.91
N PHE A 69 -27.41 -2.18 -14.67
CA PHE A 69 -27.55 -3.19 -15.72
C PHE A 69 -27.93 -4.56 -15.17
N ALA A 70 -27.32 -4.98 -14.06
CA ALA A 70 -27.63 -6.25 -13.39
C ALA A 70 -29.09 -6.29 -12.91
N THR A 71 -29.55 -5.22 -12.27
CA THR A 71 -30.94 -5.12 -11.79
C THR A 71 -31.94 -5.16 -12.94
N ILE A 72 -31.67 -4.45 -14.04
CA ILE A 72 -32.54 -4.46 -15.24
C ILE A 72 -32.55 -5.87 -15.84
N THR A 73 -31.40 -6.50 -16.02
CA THR A 73 -31.30 -7.85 -16.60
C THR A 73 -32.05 -8.86 -15.76
N TRP A 74 -31.85 -8.84 -14.44
CA TRP A 74 -32.54 -9.70 -13.49
C TRP A 74 -34.06 -9.47 -13.56
N PHE A 75 -34.51 -8.22 -13.53
CA PHE A 75 -35.96 -7.88 -13.61
C PHE A 75 -36.61 -8.37 -14.90
N LEU A 76 -35.88 -8.24 -16.03
CA LEU A 76 -36.38 -8.74 -17.32
C LEU A 76 -36.45 -10.27 -17.39
N ALA A 77 -35.41 -10.94 -16.82
CA ALA A 77 -35.40 -12.42 -16.74
C ALA A 77 -36.54 -12.95 -15.87
N ASP A 78 -36.76 -12.35 -14.68
CA ASP A 78 -37.82 -12.73 -13.76
C ASP A 78 -39.21 -12.55 -14.38
N ARG A 79 -39.43 -11.43 -15.09
CA ARG A 79 -40.69 -11.21 -15.84
C ARG A 79 -40.82 -12.16 -17.01
N GLY A 80 -39.75 -12.45 -17.73
CA GLY A 80 -39.74 -13.39 -18.85
C GLY A 80 -39.99 -14.84 -18.42
N ALA A 81 -39.57 -15.21 -17.22
CA ALA A 81 -39.81 -16.52 -16.61
C ALA A 81 -41.26 -16.71 -16.12
N GLY A 82 -42.11 -15.67 -16.17
CA GLY A 82 -43.52 -15.74 -15.81
C GLY A 82 -43.78 -15.85 -14.31
N HIS A 83 -42.95 -15.24 -13.48
CA HIS A 83 -43.07 -15.26 -12.01
C HIS A 83 -44.47 -14.75 -11.57
N PRO A 84 -45.26 -15.55 -10.82
CA PRO A 84 -46.58 -15.19 -10.37
C PRO A 84 -46.52 -14.25 -9.16
N TYR A 85 -46.52 -12.95 -9.37
CA TYR A 85 -46.60 -11.96 -8.30
C TYR A 85 -48.03 -11.79 -7.77
N ALA A 86 -48.15 -11.72 -6.43
CA ALA A 86 -49.44 -11.49 -5.79
C ALA A 86 -49.98 -10.06 -6.06
N SER A 87 -49.07 -9.09 -6.15
CA SER A 87 -49.38 -7.69 -6.38
C SER A 87 -48.49 -7.11 -7.50
N TRP A 88 -49.04 -6.10 -8.21
CA TRP A 88 -48.33 -5.46 -9.32
C TRP A 88 -47.01 -4.77 -8.91
N TYR A 89 -46.86 -4.40 -7.64
CA TYR A 89 -45.67 -3.71 -7.11
C TYR A 89 -44.58 -4.65 -6.54
N ASP A 90 -44.89 -5.94 -6.29
CA ASP A 90 -43.97 -6.89 -5.67
C ASP A 90 -42.69 -7.04 -6.47
N GLY A 91 -42.79 -7.12 -7.80
CA GLY A 91 -41.60 -7.20 -8.66
C GLY A 91 -40.72 -5.96 -8.59
N TYR A 92 -41.26 -4.78 -8.39
CA TYR A 92 -40.49 -3.55 -8.23
C TYR A 92 -39.81 -3.49 -6.85
N LEU A 93 -40.48 -3.96 -5.80
CA LEU A 93 -39.88 -4.06 -4.46
C LEU A 93 -38.72 -5.04 -4.48
N ASN A 94 -38.87 -6.20 -5.11
CA ASN A 94 -37.78 -7.17 -5.25
C ASN A 94 -36.59 -6.56 -6.03
N ALA A 95 -36.88 -5.88 -7.16
CA ALA A 95 -35.83 -5.20 -7.93
C ALA A 95 -35.08 -4.13 -7.09
N LEU A 96 -35.80 -3.38 -6.24
CA LEU A 96 -35.18 -2.42 -5.34
C LEU A 96 -34.28 -3.10 -4.30
N MET A 97 -34.73 -4.21 -3.72
CA MET A 97 -33.91 -4.98 -2.75
C MET A 97 -32.67 -5.55 -3.39
N GLU A 98 -32.76 -6.11 -4.60
CA GLU A 98 -31.60 -6.59 -5.36
C GLU A 98 -30.63 -5.46 -5.71
N MET A 99 -31.15 -4.32 -6.16
CA MET A 99 -30.33 -3.14 -6.44
C MET A 99 -29.57 -2.67 -5.19
N LEU A 100 -30.20 -2.68 -4.02
CA LEU A 100 -29.52 -2.36 -2.75
C LEU A 100 -28.45 -3.39 -2.42
N ALA A 101 -28.75 -4.68 -2.54
CA ALA A 101 -27.78 -5.76 -2.27
C ALA A 101 -26.56 -5.65 -3.19
N TYR A 102 -26.76 -5.48 -4.50
CA TYR A 102 -25.68 -5.29 -5.47
C TYR A 102 -24.87 -4.02 -5.19
N SER A 103 -25.51 -2.94 -4.74
CA SER A 103 -24.85 -1.69 -4.39
C SER A 103 -23.92 -1.85 -3.16
N VAL A 104 -24.37 -2.60 -2.15
CA VAL A 104 -23.55 -2.93 -0.97
C VAL A 104 -22.31 -3.72 -1.39
N VAL A 105 -22.46 -4.69 -2.29
CA VAL A 105 -21.32 -5.47 -2.81
C VAL A 105 -20.37 -4.58 -3.61
N ALA A 106 -20.89 -3.75 -4.52
CA ALA A 106 -20.05 -2.81 -5.30
C ALA A 106 -19.23 -1.89 -4.39
N TYR A 107 -19.89 -1.32 -3.37
CA TYR A 107 -19.23 -0.45 -2.40
C TYR A 107 -18.17 -1.19 -1.57
N SER A 108 -18.52 -2.35 -1.04
CA SER A 108 -17.61 -3.15 -0.18
C SER A 108 -16.37 -3.59 -0.95
N VAL A 109 -16.54 -4.09 -2.18
CA VAL A 109 -15.43 -4.53 -3.04
C VAL A 109 -14.52 -3.35 -3.42
N ALA A 110 -15.11 -2.21 -3.80
CA ALA A 110 -14.33 -1.02 -4.14
C ALA A 110 -13.56 -0.47 -2.93
N ARG A 111 -14.16 -0.53 -1.73
CA ARG A 111 -13.53 -0.10 -0.49
C ARG A 111 -12.36 -0.99 -0.11
N VAL A 112 -12.55 -2.32 -0.10
CA VAL A 112 -11.48 -3.29 0.18
C VAL A 112 -10.30 -3.09 -0.78
N ARG A 113 -10.58 -2.94 -2.07
CA ARG A 113 -9.52 -2.65 -3.05
C ARG A 113 -8.74 -1.38 -2.71
N ARG A 114 -9.46 -0.30 -2.35
CA ARG A 114 -8.82 0.98 -2.00
C ARG A 114 -7.92 0.84 -0.77
N GLU A 115 -8.41 0.16 0.27
CA GLU A 115 -7.63 -0.09 1.50
C GLU A 115 -6.38 -0.91 1.23
N LEU A 116 -6.50 -2.01 0.47
CA LEU A 116 -5.34 -2.81 0.04
C LEU A 116 -4.31 -2.03 -0.80
N THR A 117 -4.77 -1.08 -1.61
CA THR A 117 -3.86 -0.25 -2.41
C THR A 117 -3.09 0.73 -1.53
N ILE A 118 -3.77 1.34 -0.56
CA ILE A 118 -3.16 2.26 0.42
C ILE A 118 -2.15 1.50 1.29
N GLU A 119 -2.52 0.35 1.83
CA GLU A 119 -1.66 -0.50 2.67
C GLU A 119 -0.38 -0.90 1.92
N LYS A 120 -0.49 -1.34 0.68
CA LYS A 120 0.68 -1.67 -0.16
C LYS A 120 1.57 -0.46 -0.40
N GLY A 121 1.00 0.72 -0.59
CA GLY A 121 1.75 1.96 -0.73
C GLY A 121 2.56 2.28 0.53
N LEU A 122 1.90 2.24 1.69
CA LEU A 122 2.54 2.50 3.00
C LEU A 122 3.64 1.47 3.32
N ASN A 123 3.39 0.19 3.06
CA ASN A 123 4.39 -0.86 3.27
C ASN A 123 5.61 -0.69 2.34
N ALA A 124 5.42 -0.23 1.10
CA ALA A 124 6.53 0.07 0.20
C ALA A 124 7.35 1.26 0.69
N GLU A 125 6.71 2.31 1.17
CA GLU A 125 7.36 3.49 1.74
C GLU A 125 8.13 3.13 3.02
N LEU A 126 7.50 2.37 3.93
CA LEU A 126 8.15 1.90 5.16
C LEU A 126 9.38 1.04 4.86
N SER A 127 9.27 0.11 3.91
CA SER A 127 10.40 -0.75 3.52
C SER A 127 11.54 0.05 2.91
N HIS A 128 11.24 1.10 2.15
CA HIS A 128 12.25 2.01 1.61
C HIS A 128 12.95 2.79 2.72
N ALA A 129 12.19 3.36 3.68
CA ALA A 129 12.75 4.07 4.82
C ALA A 129 13.66 3.18 5.69
N LEU A 130 13.21 1.93 5.95
CA LEU A 130 14.03 0.94 6.69
C LEU A 130 15.29 0.56 5.93
N ALA A 131 15.25 0.43 4.62
CA ALA A 131 16.43 0.13 3.79
C ALA A 131 17.45 1.30 3.81
N GLU A 132 16.97 2.53 3.91
CA GLU A 132 17.83 3.72 4.02
C GLU A 132 18.55 3.77 5.37
N ILE A 133 17.86 3.42 6.47
CA ILE A 133 18.47 3.30 7.80
C ILE A 133 19.54 2.20 7.82
N LYS A 134 19.29 1.06 7.22
CA LYS A 134 20.24 -0.08 7.15
C LYS A 134 21.50 0.20 6.33
N ARG A 135 21.57 1.25 5.55
CA ARG A 135 22.78 1.62 4.81
C ARG A 135 23.99 1.92 5.70
N LEU A 136 23.78 2.14 6.99
CA LEU A 136 24.85 2.31 7.97
C LEU A 136 25.25 1.01 8.70
N GLU A 137 24.50 -0.09 8.50
CA GLU A 137 24.75 -1.40 9.11
C GLU A 137 25.58 -2.32 8.20
N GLY A 138 26.76 -1.89 7.82
CA GLY A 138 27.66 -2.70 7.01
C GLY A 138 29.09 -2.69 7.56
N LEU A 139 29.90 -3.68 7.18
CA LEU A 139 31.33 -3.66 7.40
C LEU A 139 31.91 -2.51 6.58
N LEU A 140 32.38 -1.46 7.26
CA LEU A 140 33.05 -0.34 6.61
C LEU A 140 34.53 -0.70 6.44
N PRO A 141 35.07 -0.77 5.22
CA PRO A 141 36.50 -1.02 4.99
C PRO A 141 37.27 0.21 5.43
N ILE A 142 37.96 0.12 6.57
CA ILE A 142 38.80 1.19 7.11
C ILE A 142 40.26 0.86 6.91
N CYS A 143 41.11 1.88 6.68
CA CYS A 143 42.55 1.75 6.67
C CYS A 143 43.06 1.45 8.08
N ALA A 144 43.86 0.39 8.23
CA ALA A 144 44.42 0.00 9.53
C ALA A 144 45.33 1.09 10.14
N SER A 145 45.99 1.90 9.29
CA SER A 145 46.92 2.94 9.73
C SER A 145 46.17 4.29 9.96
N CYS A 146 45.62 4.91 8.93
CA CYS A 146 45.09 6.27 9.03
C CYS A 146 43.58 6.34 9.29
N LYS A 147 42.87 5.19 9.47
CA LYS A 147 41.44 5.08 9.80
C LYS A 147 40.49 5.72 8.81
N ARG A 148 40.94 6.06 7.60
CA ARG A 148 40.06 6.52 6.52
C ARG A 148 39.18 5.37 6.03
N ILE A 149 37.94 5.70 5.59
CA ILE A 149 36.99 4.75 5.03
C ILE A 149 37.15 4.70 3.52
N ARG A 150 37.21 3.49 2.95
CA ARG A 150 37.20 3.28 1.50
C ARG A 150 35.78 3.35 0.97
N GLN A 151 35.54 4.22 -0.01
CA GLN A 151 34.27 4.35 -0.70
C GLN A 151 34.16 3.35 -1.87
N GLU A 152 32.95 3.24 -2.46
CA GLU A 152 32.68 2.36 -3.61
C GLU A 152 33.49 2.73 -4.86
N ASP A 153 33.86 3.99 -5.00
CA ASP A 153 34.72 4.51 -6.08
C ASP A 153 36.21 4.34 -5.82
N ASN A 154 36.58 3.55 -4.78
CA ASN A 154 37.94 3.35 -4.30
C ASN A 154 38.66 4.60 -3.73
N THR A 155 37.96 5.70 -3.52
CA THR A 155 38.53 6.87 -2.83
C THR A 155 38.52 6.63 -1.31
N TRP A 156 39.43 7.33 -0.60
CA TRP A 156 39.57 7.23 0.86
C TRP A 156 39.15 8.54 1.50
N GLU A 157 38.12 8.50 2.36
CA GLU A 157 37.55 9.65 3.04
C GLU A 157 37.74 9.54 4.56
N GLN A 158 37.84 10.70 5.23
CA GLN A 158 37.90 10.74 6.70
C GLN A 158 36.59 10.25 7.30
N ILE A 159 36.62 9.54 8.42
CA ILE A 159 35.46 8.96 9.07
C ILE A 159 34.43 10.02 9.45
N GLU A 160 34.89 11.17 9.92
CA GLU A 160 34.04 12.30 10.31
C GLU A 160 33.23 12.82 9.11
N ILE A 161 33.89 13.01 7.97
CA ILE A 161 33.25 13.47 6.74
C ILE A 161 32.25 12.40 6.23
N PHE A 162 32.65 11.14 6.26
CA PHE A 162 31.81 10.02 5.84
C PHE A 162 30.53 9.93 6.66
N VAL A 163 30.62 10.06 8.00
CA VAL A 163 29.46 10.00 8.90
C VAL A 163 28.59 11.25 8.76
N THR A 164 29.18 12.47 8.73
CA THR A 164 28.42 13.72 8.58
C THR A 164 27.63 13.78 7.26
N LYS A 165 28.14 13.20 6.19
CA LYS A 165 27.43 13.14 4.90
C LYS A 165 26.24 12.16 4.89
N ARG A 166 26.20 11.21 5.82
CA ARG A 166 25.22 10.10 5.85
C ARG A 166 24.29 10.12 7.05
N THR A 167 24.58 11.01 8.03
CA THR A 167 23.80 11.15 9.26
C THR A 167 23.74 12.65 9.63
N ASP A 168 22.84 12.99 10.53
CA ASP A 168 22.78 14.34 11.13
C ASP A 168 23.81 14.55 12.24
N ALA A 169 24.75 13.61 12.41
CA ALA A 169 25.78 13.67 13.44
C ALA A 169 26.76 14.83 13.17
N LYS A 170 27.03 15.62 14.20
CA LYS A 170 28.03 16.69 14.19
C LYS A 170 29.19 16.27 15.10
N PHE A 171 30.41 16.39 14.59
CA PHE A 171 31.61 16.09 15.36
C PHE A 171 32.11 17.35 16.05
N THR A 172 32.46 17.20 17.33
CA THR A 172 33.23 18.19 18.09
C THR A 172 34.63 17.62 18.35
N HIS A 173 35.63 18.46 18.31
CA HIS A 173 37.03 18.05 18.58
C HIS A 173 37.36 18.19 20.06
N GLY A 174 37.94 17.17 20.61
CA GLY A 174 38.45 17.15 21.99
C GLY A 174 39.64 16.21 22.10
N LEU A 175 40.39 16.30 23.19
CA LEU A 175 41.45 15.38 23.51
C LEU A 175 40.99 14.46 24.64
N CYS A 176 41.15 13.16 24.47
CA CYS A 176 40.97 12.23 25.57
C CYS A 176 42.11 12.41 26.61
N PRO A 177 41.93 12.01 27.87
CA PRO A 177 42.95 12.20 28.92
C PRO A 177 44.30 11.65 28.57
N GLU A 178 44.34 10.50 27.89
CA GLU A 178 45.62 9.86 27.49
C GLU A 178 46.35 10.68 26.43
N CYS A 179 45.63 11.19 25.42
CA CYS A 179 46.21 12.04 24.40
C CYS A 179 46.61 13.42 24.97
N ALA A 180 45.81 13.96 25.87
CA ALA A 180 46.14 15.22 26.56
C ALA A 180 47.43 15.09 27.36
N ASN A 181 47.58 14.00 28.11
CA ASN A 181 48.81 13.70 28.88
C ASN A 181 50.06 13.48 27.98
N ALA A 182 49.86 12.82 26.82
CA ALA A 182 50.95 12.57 25.88
C ALA A 182 51.43 13.84 25.17
N LEU A 183 50.50 14.73 24.79
CA LEU A 183 50.80 15.97 24.09
C LEU A 183 51.23 17.11 25.01
N PHE A 184 50.73 17.11 26.24
CA PHE A 184 50.99 18.17 27.23
C PHE A 184 51.39 17.56 28.59
N PRO A 185 52.53 16.90 28.70
CA PRO A 185 52.99 16.32 29.95
C PRO A 185 53.19 17.43 31.00
N GLY A 186 52.35 17.44 32.05
CA GLY A 186 52.41 18.43 33.14
C GLY A 186 51.20 19.36 33.28
N ILE A 187 50.28 19.39 32.33
CA ILE A 187 49.05 20.23 32.41
C ILE A 187 47.81 19.45 32.84
N SER A 188 47.95 18.14 33.03
CA SER A 188 46.83 17.19 33.15
C SER A 188 46.02 17.27 34.46
N THR A 189 46.39 18.12 35.41
CA THR A 189 45.72 18.15 36.73
C THR A 189 44.50 19.10 36.75
N GLU A 190 44.38 20.05 35.83
CA GLU A 190 43.32 21.07 35.86
C GLU A 190 42.16 20.85 34.85
N ILE A 191 42.36 20.02 33.83
CA ILE A 191 41.36 19.84 32.75
C ILE A 191 40.21 18.89 33.15
N ASN A 192 40.39 18.07 34.20
CA ASN A 192 39.41 17.03 34.59
C ASN A 192 38.17 17.57 35.36
N VAL A 193 38.11 18.85 35.70
CA VAL A 193 36.99 19.42 36.47
C VAL A 193 35.92 20.09 35.60
N ALA A 194 36.21 20.40 34.34
CA ALA A 194 35.30 21.20 33.48
C ALA A 194 34.41 20.39 32.56
N SER A 195 34.46 19.05 32.53
CA SER A 195 33.77 18.22 31.55
C SER A 195 32.74 17.22 32.11
N GLN A 196 32.15 17.51 33.29
CA GLN A 196 30.94 16.80 33.69
C GLN A 196 29.70 17.52 33.14
N PRO A 197 28.92 16.92 32.20
CA PRO A 197 27.62 17.46 31.85
C PRO A 197 26.72 17.35 33.07
N SER A 198 26.16 18.48 33.51
CA SER A 198 25.14 18.54 34.54
C SER A 198 23.99 17.59 34.16
N GLN A 199 23.87 16.52 34.93
CA GLN A 199 22.66 15.67 34.90
C GLN A 199 21.47 16.50 35.41
N SER A 200 20.69 17.09 34.51
CA SER A 200 19.36 17.60 34.83
C SER A 200 18.44 16.42 35.00
N SER A 201 18.04 16.15 36.24
CA SER A 201 17.00 15.19 36.61
C SER A 201 15.69 15.52 35.89
N PRO A 202 14.96 14.49 35.38
CA PRO A 202 13.60 14.71 34.90
C PRO A 202 12.65 14.87 36.09
N VAL A 203 11.82 15.90 36.02
CA VAL A 203 10.58 16.04 36.78
C VAL A 203 9.41 15.56 35.90
#